data_38db7011b4a2f6d55fe2b78a6e2e0f3f
#
_entry.id   38db7011b4a2f6d55fe2b78a6e2e0f3f
#
_cell.length_a   1.000
_cell.length_b   1.000
_cell.length_c   1.000
_cell.angle_alpha   90.00
_cell.angle_beta   90.00
_cell.angle_gamma   90.00
#
_symmetry.space_group_name_H-M   'P 1'
#
loop_
_entity.id
_entity.type
_entity.pdbx_description
1 polymer ?
#
loop_
_entity_poly.entity_id
_entity_poly.type
_entity_poly.pdbx_seq_one_letter_code
_entity_poly.pdbx_strand_id
1 'polypeptide(L)'
;YPLLCEKDNILVAFTKLSNFRTGRYEPLGAWQSVWKYIISFVTNDSDFTFSTEWPSDVRPTYSREQSLPADAGKDMISRGLEWFFNGRFFIDPSWKKLQLERQGDGLMPVARALPADSKVGNGSMGILEGHASNIYYDGEQDFRYWLRADVQGEVAFALAAGGKSLNNSTYEEVSKNLMEYVLKKSAFRAGKRIDPSSPVYGLIGWSDTHPYVFYADDNARLVLGLIGASAFMDYDRWNKEIIENILANFRLSNVNGFFGNGGRLEEPQILEKGWQYYAKRPELVNPHPHFESWMWACYLWLYDKTGYQPLLEKAEKAIRLTMENYPEGWKWTNGIQQERARMILPLAWLVQVQDTPEHREWLDQVVSRLLENQQTSGAIREELGNSSTGTFGKAKSNKDYGVTEAPLISHNGDPVADMLYTSNFAFFSLNEAARATGNTQYQEAVEKLSDFLIRIQVKSDRYAHLDGAWYRAFDYNRWDYWASNADHGWGAWSTLTGWIQSWIIGTQVLIEDDTSFWDKTKGVAMKPHMDEVIQTMFGN
;
A
#
# COMPACT_ATOMS: atom_id res chain seq x y z
N TYR A 1 -25.78 -19.44 4.44
CA TYR A 1 -25.80 -20.91 4.49
C TYR A 1 -25.19 -21.35 5.80
N PRO A 2 -25.76 -22.41 6.48
CA PRO A 2 -25.18 -22.90 7.72
C PRO A 2 -23.82 -23.56 7.44
N LEU A 3 -22.89 -23.43 8.40
CA LEU A 3 -21.62 -24.15 8.37
C LEU A 3 -21.81 -25.63 8.71
N LEU A 4 -22.62 -25.89 9.72
CA LEU A 4 -22.99 -27.21 10.21
C LEU A 4 -24.50 -27.32 10.32
N CYS A 5 -25.04 -28.50 10.02
CA CYS A 5 -26.43 -28.88 10.31
C CYS A 5 -26.44 -30.20 11.09
N GLU A 6 -27.24 -30.23 12.16
CA GLU A 6 -27.47 -31.43 12.96
C GLU A 6 -28.89 -31.95 12.73
N LYS A 7 -29.01 -33.26 12.60
CA LYS A 7 -30.30 -33.97 12.63
C LYS A 7 -30.08 -35.34 13.25
N ASP A 8 -30.73 -35.59 14.36
CA ASP A 8 -30.61 -36.81 15.15
C ASP A 8 -29.14 -37.12 15.51
N ASN A 9 -28.58 -38.24 14.98
CA ASN A 9 -27.19 -38.62 15.17
C ASN A 9 -26.31 -38.29 13.95
N ILE A 10 -26.76 -37.40 13.08
CA ILE A 10 -26.03 -36.99 11.89
C ILE A 10 -25.63 -35.52 11.98
N LEU A 11 -24.34 -35.25 11.82
CA LEU A 11 -23.79 -33.89 11.69
C LEU A 11 -23.22 -33.74 10.28
N VAL A 12 -23.76 -32.76 9.54
CA VAL A 12 -23.33 -32.45 8.17
C VAL A 12 -22.59 -31.11 8.14
N ALA A 13 -21.37 -31.13 7.62
CA ALA A 13 -20.60 -29.93 7.33
C ALA A 13 -20.74 -29.55 5.87
N PHE A 14 -21.00 -28.26 5.58
CA PHE A 14 -21.14 -27.74 4.22
C PHE A 14 -19.83 -27.22 3.64
N THR A 15 -18.72 -27.36 4.37
CA THR A 15 -17.38 -27.04 3.91
C THR A 15 -16.38 -28.13 4.33
N LYS A 16 -15.20 -28.13 3.70
CA LYS A 16 -14.13 -29.08 4.04
C LYS A 16 -13.41 -28.65 5.32
N LEU A 17 -13.96 -29.02 6.47
CA LEU A 17 -13.46 -28.63 7.78
C LEU A 17 -12.02 -29.05 8.08
N SER A 18 -11.52 -30.12 7.43
CA SER A 18 -10.14 -30.59 7.62
C SER A 18 -9.07 -29.56 7.26
N ASN A 19 -9.42 -28.51 6.51
CA ASN A 19 -8.51 -27.40 6.23
C ASN A 19 -8.32 -26.48 7.46
N PHE A 20 -9.30 -26.39 8.35
CA PHE A 20 -9.35 -25.42 9.46
C PHE A 20 -8.98 -26.06 10.81
N ARG A 21 -7.99 -26.93 10.82
CA ARG A 21 -7.54 -27.71 12.00
C ARG A 21 -6.23 -27.21 12.61
N THR A 22 -5.65 -26.15 12.07
CA THR A 22 -4.37 -25.61 12.54
C THR A 22 -4.56 -24.20 13.09
N GLY A 23 -3.66 -23.75 13.95
CA GLY A 23 -3.62 -22.39 14.49
C GLY A 23 -3.26 -21.30 13.48
N ARG A 24 -3.28 -21.64 12.17
CA ARG A 24 -3.02 -20.75 11.06
C ARG A 24 -4.26 -19.99 10.58
N TYR A 25 -5.44 -20.51 10.87
CA TYR A 25 -6.71 -19.93 10.40
C TYR A 25 -7.37 -19.07 11.47
N GLU A 26 -7.69 -17.84 11.10
CA GLU A 26 -8.35 -16.86 11.94
C GLU A 26 -9.85 -16.71 11.58
N PRO A 27 -10.72 -16.32 12.48
CA PRO A 27 -10.50 -16.12 13.92
C PRO A 27 -10.32 -17.45 14.66
N LEU A 28 -9.20 -17.59 15.37
CA LEU A 28 -8.84 -18.84 16.02
C LEU A 28 -9.91 -19.35 17.00
N GLY A 29 -10.43 -18.47 17.86
CA GLY A 29 -11.46 -18.83 18.84
C GLY A 29 -12.77 -19.33 18.22
N ALA A 30 -13.14 -18.84 17.04
CA ALA A 30 -14.30 -19.32 16.30
C ALA A 30 -14.09 -20.76 15.82
N TRP A 31 -12.92 -21.06 15.26
CA TRP A 31 -12.58 -22.43 14.82
C TRP A 31 -12.47 -23.40 15.97
N GLN A 32 -11.91 -22.99 17.11
CA GLN A 32 -11.93 -23.80 18.34
C GLN A 32 -13.35 -24.16 18.75
N SER A 33 -14.28 -23.20 18.72
CA SER A 33 -15.68 -23.43 19.07
C SER A 33 -16.36 -24.41 18.11
N VAL A 34 -16.10 -24.32 16.82
CA VAL A 34 -16.60 -25.26 15.81
C VAL A 34 -16.08 -26.67 16.07
N TRP A 35 -14.78 -26.83 16.31
CA TRP A 35 -14.19 -28.14 16.59
C TRP A 35 -14.63 -28.71 17.94
N LYS A 36 -14.79 -27.87 18.98
CA LYS A 36 -15.35 -28.29 20.26
C LYS A 36 -16.75 -28.89 20.06
N TYR A 37 -17.61 -28.21 19.31
CA TYR A 37 -18.95 -28.68 19.01
C TYR A 37 -18.95 -30.03 18.28
N ILE A 38 -18.12 -30.19 17.24
CA ILE A 38 -18.00 -31.43 16.45
C ILE A 38 -17.55 -32.59 17.34
N ILE A 39 -16.53 -32.38 18.17
CA ILE A 39 -15.99 -33.45 19.04
C ILE A 39 -17.04 -33.81 20.10
N SER A 40 -17.68 -32.84 20.75
CA SER A 40 -18.77 -33.08 21.70
C SER A 40 -19.88 -33.93 21.08
N PHE A 41 -20.30 -33.61 19.87
CA PHE A 41 -21.31 -34.37 19.14
C PHE A 41 -20.87 -35.84 18.86
N VAL A 42 -19.66 -36.01 18.34
CA VAL A 42 -19.15 -37.38 17.97
C VAL A 42 -18.90 -38.23 19.19
N THR A 43 -18.43 -37.65 20.28
CA THR A 43 -18.14 -38.36 21.54
C THR A 43 -19.35 -38.50 22.46
N ASN A 44 -20.44 -37.81 22.15
CA ASN A 44 -21.61 -37.63 23.03
C ASN A 44 -21.23 -37.07 24.41
N ASP A 45 -20.22 -36.20 24.45
CA ASP A 45 -19.71 -35.54 25.67
C ASP A 45 -19.99 -34.02 25.57
N SER A 46 -21.06 -33.56 26.18
CA SER A 46 -21.46 -32.16 26.21
C SER A 46 -20.46 -31.27 26.96
N ASP A 47 -19.70 -31.85 27.87
CA ASP A 47 -18.75 -31.13 28.73
C ASP A 47 -17.31 -31.14 28.17
N PHE A 48 -17.12 -31.70 26.96
CA PHE A 48 -15.83 -31.73 26.30
C PHE A 48 -15.18 -30.36 26.30
N THR A 49 -13.92 -30.30 26.69
CA THR A 49 -13.05 -29.14 26.59
C THR A 49 -11.68 -29.56 26.08
N PHE A 50 -11.03 -28.70 25.32
CA PHE A 50 -9.63 -28.94 24.97
C PHE A 50 -8.77 -28.88 26.24
N SER A 51 -7.84 -29.81 26.39
CA SER A 51 -6.92 -29.88 27.54
C SER A 51 -5.88 -28.74 27.54
N THR A 52 -5.65 -28.13 26.38
CA THR A 52 -4.75 -27.00 26.18
C THR A 52 -5.40 -26.01 25.24
N GLU A 53 -5.05 -24.74 25.37
CA GLU A 53 -5.40 -23.74 24.35
C GLU A 53 -4.74 -24.13 23.03
N TRP A 54 -5.44 -23.89 21.94
CA TRP A 54 -4.85 -24.02 20.62
C TRP A 54 -3.76 -22.95 20.46
N PRO A 55 -2.52 -23.34 20.15
CA PRO A 55 -1.51 -22.35 19.85
C PRO A 55 -1.87 -21.64 18.54
N SER A 56 -1.90 -20.32 18.56
CA SER A 56 -1.95 -19.55 17.33
C SER A 56 -0.60 -19.65 16.63
N ASP A 57 -0.60 -20.05 15.36
CA ASP A 57 0.61 -20.09 14.54
C ASP A 57 1.05 -18.68 14.11
N VAL A 58 0.10 -17.73 14.09
CA VAL A 58 0.31 -16.30 13.83
C VAL A 58 -0.49 -15.48 14.84
N ARG A 59 0.12 -14.47 15.42
CA ARG A 59 -0.52 -13.62 16.43
C ARG A 59 0.03 -12.20 16.38
N PRO A 60 -0.69 -11.19 16.91
CA PRO A 60 -0.14 -9.89 17.19
C PRO A 60 1.10 -9.99 18.10
N THR A 61 2.10 -9.14 17.85
CA THR A 61 3.33 -9.12 18.67
C THR A 61 3.02 -8.76 20.12
N TYR A 62 2.08 -7.83 20.34
CA TYR A 62 1.67 -7.40 21.67
C TYR A 62 0.15 -7.44 21.80
N SER A 63 -0.32 -7.80 23.00
CA SER A 63 -1.74 -7.64 23.33
C SER A 63 -2.13 -6.17 23.44
N ARG A 64 -3.45 -5.89 23.44
CA ARG A 64 -3.99 -4.53 23.44
C ARG A 64 -3.51 -3.70 24.65
N GLU A 65 -3.49 -4.30 25.83
CA GLU A 65 -3.19 -3.65 27.11
C GLU A 65 -1.73 -3.80 27.56
N GLN A 66 -0.94 -4.60 26.87
CA GLN A 66 0.46 -4.83 27.22
C GLN A 66 1.26 -3.53 27.04
N SER A 67 2.08 -3.15 28.02
CA SER A 67 3.01 -2.02 27.85
C SER A 67 4.03 -2.33 26.77
N LEU A 68 4.23 -1.38 25.85
CA LEU A 68 5.27 -1.51 24.83
C LEU A 68 6.66 -1.30 25.44
N PRO A 69 7.66 -2.12 25.06
CA PRO A 69 9.06 -1.83 25.34
C PRO A 69 9.50 -0.48 24.75
N ALA A 70 10.50 0.15 25.34
CA ALA A 70 10.99 1.44 24.88
C ALA A 70 11.60 1.39 23.45
N ASP A 71 12.04 0.23 23.01
CA ASP A 71 12.64 -0.02 21.70
C ASP A 71 11.68 -0.72 20.72
N ALA A 72 10.38 -0.83 21.06
CA ALA A 72 9.38 -1.55 20.26
C ALA A 72 9.29 -1.03 18.81
N GLY A 73 9.43 0.28 18.58
CA GLY A 73 9.46 0.87 17.24
C GLY A 73 10.68 0.40 16.42
N LYS A 74 11.86 0.35 17.04
CA LYS A 74 13.08 -0.15 16.37
C LYS A 74 13.02 -1.65 16.10
N ASP A 75 12.47 -2.43 17.03
CA ASP A 75 12.24 -3.88 16.84
C ASP A 75 11.27 -4.11 15.68
N MET A 76 10.20 -3.34 15.64
CA MET A 76 9.22 -3.38 14.53
C MET A 76 9.88 -3.11 13.17
N ILE A 77 10.75 -2.09 13.07
CA ILE A 77 11.50 -1.77 11.84
C ILE A 77 12.40 -2.94 11.46
N SER A 78 13.20 -3.47 12.40
CA SER A 78 14.13 -4.58 12.15
C SER A 78 13.41 -5.81 11.63
N ARG A 79 12.37 -6.26 12.33
CA ARG A 79 11.58 -7.44 11.95
C ARG A 79 10.85 -7.25 10.62
N GLY A 80 10.30 -6.04 10.39
CA GLY A 80 9.66 -5.72 9.12
C GLY A 80 10.62 -5.77 7.93
N LEU A 81 11.86 -5.32 8.09
CA LEU A 81 12.89 -5.40 7.05
C LEU A 81 13.39 -6.84 6.83
N GLU A 82 13.60 -7.59 7.90
CA GLU A 82 13.97 -9.01 7.82
C GLU A 82 12.90 -9.84 7.11
N TRP A 83 11.63 -9.49 7.29
CA TRP A 83 10.53 -10.16 6.62
C TRP A 83 10.65 -10.16 5.08
N PHE A 84 11.14 -9.09 4.44
CA PHE A 84 11.34 -9.09 2.99
C PHE A 84 12.26 -10.23 2.51
N PHE A 85 13.25 -10.57 3.33
CA PHE A 85 14.21 -11.63 3.04
C PHE A 85 13.68 -13.01 3.47
N ASN A 86 13.13 -13.11 4.67
CA ASN A 86 12.53 -14.34 5.19
C ASN A 86 11.33 -14.79 4.35
N GLY A 87 10.57 -13.83 3.77
CA GLY A 87 9.50 -14.08 2.82
C GLY A 87 9.97 -14.55 1.44
N ARG A 88 11.27 -14.43 1.13
CA ARG A 88 11.89 -14.84 -0.14
C ARG A 88 11.32 -14.11 -1.36
N PHE A 89 11.02 -12.82 -1.20
CA PHE A 89 10.40 -12.05 -2.26
C PHE A 89 11.38 -11.49 -3.28
N PHE A 90 12.66 -11.30 -2.93
CA PHE A 90 13.67 -10.84 -3.88
C PHE A 90 14.01 -11.94 -4.87
N ILE A 91 13.85 -11.65 -6.17
CA ILE A 91 14.07 -12.62 -7.23
C ILE A 91 15.55 -12.94 -7.36
N ASP A 92 15.88 -14.23 -7.22
CA ASP A 92 17.22 -14.78 -7.51
C ASP A 92 17.25 -15.37 -8.92
N PRO A 93 18.37 -15.29 -9.66
CA PRO A 93 18.50 -15.87 -10.99
C PRO A 93 18.14 -17.37 -11.06
N SER A 94 18.35 -18.13 -9.99
CA SER A 94 18.09 -19.57 -9.94
C SER A 94 16.61 -19.95 -10.11
N TRP A 95 15.69 -19.03 -9.80
CA TRP A 95 14.25 -19.29 -9.93
C TRP A 95 13.49 -18.24 -10.76
N LYS A 96 14.20 -17.35 -11.48
CA LYS A 96 13.56 -16.37 -12.38
C LYS A 96 12.63 -17.02 -13.41
N LYS A 97 13.02 -18.18 -13.96
CA LYS A 97 12.17 -18.89 -14.91
C LYS A 97 10.86 -19.35 -14.27
N LEU A 98 10.92 -19.87 -13.05
CA LEU A 98 9.74 -20.27 -12.29
C LEU A 98 8.82 -19.06 -11.99
N GLN A 99 9.39 -17.91 -11.65
CA GLN A 99 8.64 -16.68 -11.45
C GLN A 99 7.85 -16.30 -12.71
N LEU A 100 8.49 -16.32 -13.88
CA LEU A 100 7.83 -16.01 -15.16
C LEU A 100 6.71 -17.00 -15.49
N GLU A 101 6.91 -18.28 -15.22
CA GLU A 101 5.88 -19.32 -15.42
C GLU A 101 4.67 -19.10 -14.51
N ARG A 102 4.89 -18.73 -13.23
CA ARG A 102 3.85 -18.56 -12.22
C ARG A 102 3.10 -17.24 -12.33
N GLN A 103 3.76 -16.20 -12.81
CA GLN A 103 3.10 -14.92 -13.05
C GLN A 103 2.19 -14.99 -14.30
N GLY A 104 2.49 -15.85 -15.28
CA GLY A 104 1.71 -16.01 -16.50
C GLY A 104 1.52 -14.70 -17.26
N ASP A 105 0.29 -14.39 -17.62
CA ASP A 105 -0.11 -13.12 -18.25
C ASP A 105 -0.33 -11.97 -17.24
N GLY A 106 -0.19 -12.25 -15.95
CA GLY A 106 -0.38 -11.29 -14.87
C GLY A 106 -1.84 -11.01 -14.48
N LEU A 107 -2.82 -11.69 -15.06
CA LEU A 107 -4.23 -11.54 -14.68
C LEU A 107 -4.50 -12.23 -13.34
N MET A 108 -3.91 -13.42 -13.15
CA MET A 108 -3.99 -14.19 -11.90
C MET A 108 -2.58 -14.67 -11.49
N PRO A 109 -1.69 -13.77 -11.05
CA PRO A 109 -0.29 -14.08 -10.78
C PRO A 109 -0.08 -14.79 -9.43
N VAL A 110 -1.03 -15.59 -8.99
CA VAL A 110 -1.08 -16.25 -7.68
C VAL A 110 -0.77 -17.74 -7.83
N ALA A 111 0.21 -18.23 -7.07
CA ALA A 111 0.58 -19.63 -7.03
C ALA A 111 1.25 -19.97 -5.70
N ARG A 112 1.41 -21.29 -5.42
CA ARG A 112 2.11 -21.80 -4.23
C ARG A 112 3.43 -21.09 -3.97
N ALA A 113 3.74 -20.89 -2.70
CA ALA A 113 5.00 -20.31 -2.25
C ALA A 113 6.22 -21.06 -2.83
N LEU A 114 7.36 -20.37 -2.86
CA LEU A 114 8.65 -21.00 -3.16
C LEU A 114 9.01 -22.02 -2.06
N PRO A 115 9.77 -23.08 -2.40
CA PRO A 115 10.38 -23.95 -1.39
C PRO A 115 11.16 -23.16 -0.35
N ALA A 116 11.18 -23.64 0.89
CA ALA A 116 11.81 -22.94 2.01
C ALA A 116 13.33 -22.73 1.84
N ASP A 117 13.99 -23.55 1.06
CA ASP A 117 15.42 -23.49 0.73
C ASP A 117 15.74 -22.67 -0.53
N SER A 118 14.74 -22.00 -1.11
CA SER A 118 14.96 -21.14 -2.28
C SER A 118 15.87 -19.96 -1.93
N LYS A 119 16.82 -19.67 -2.82
CA LYS A 119 17.75 -18.55 -2.65
C LYS A 119 17.00 -17.22 -2.67
N VAL A 120 17.45 -16.30 -1.84
CA VAL A 120 16.96 -14.93 -1.78
C VAL A 120 17.86 -14.04 -2.66
N GLY A 121 17.27 -13.30 -3.57
CA GLY A 121 17.99 -12.34 -4.41
C GLY A 121 18.41 -11.08 -3.65
N ASN A 122 19.11 -10.19 -4.34
CA ASN A 122 19.63 -8.94 -3.80
C ASN A 122 18.95 -7.68 -4.39
N GLY A 123 17.75 -7.80 -4.92
CA GLY A 123 17.01 -6.69 -5.54
C GLY A 123 17.37 -6.41 -7.01
N SER A 124 18.47 -6.97 -7.55
CA SER A 124 18.91 -6.69 -8.92
C SER A 124 17.98 -7.21 -10.01
N MET A 125 17.05 -8.08 -9.67
CA MET A 125 16.00 -8.64 -10.54
C MET A 125 14.58 -8.29 -10.04
N GLY A 126 14.48 -7.37 -9.10
CA GLY A 126 13.23 -6.92 -8.52
C GLY A 126 12.76 -7.74 -7.32
N ILE A 127 11.63 -7.30 -6.76
CA ILE A 127 10.93 -7.92 -5.63
C ILE A 127 9.49 -8.23 -6.02
N LEU A 128 8.98 -9.39 -5.58
CA LEU A 128 7.58 -9.80 -5.77
C LEU A 128 6.63 -8.93 -4.95
N GLU A 129 5.35 -8.89 -5.36
CA GLU A 129 4.30 -8.12 -4.69
C GLU A 129 4.02 -8.59 -3.25
N GLY A 130 4.14 -9.88 -2.93
CA GLY A 130 3.98 -10.42 -1.59
C GLY A 130 3.18 -11.71 -1.53
N HIS A 131 2.45 -11.93 -0.41
CA HIS A 131 1.52 -13.05 -0.26
C HIS A 131 0.12 -12.68 -0.72
N ALA A 132 -0.55 -13.61 -1.40
CA ALA A 132 -2.00 -13.58 -1.60
C ALA A 132 -2.74 -14.00 -0.31
N SER A 133 -4.05 -13.78 -0.26
CA SER A 133 -4.86 -14.13 0.91
C SER A 133 -5.15 -15.63 1.07
N ASN A 134 -4.82 -16.45 0.08
CA ASN A 134 -5.05 -17.89 0.08
C ASN A 134 -4.14 -18.64 1.05
N ILE A 135 -4.74 -19.42 1.93
CA ILE A 135 -4.05 -20.31 2.86
C ILE A 135 -4.45 -21.76 2.56
N TYR A 136 -3.47 -22.66 2.48
CA TYR A 136 -3.69 -24.08 2.26
C TYR A 136 -3.82 -24.85 3.57
N TYR A 137 -4.29 -26.12 3.48
CA TYR A 137 -4.50 -27.01 4.62
C TYR A 137 -3.22 -27.31 5.43
N ASP A 138 -2.05 -27.11 4.83
CA ASP A 138 -0.73 -27.24 5.46
C ASP A 138 -0.24 -25.95 6.14
N GLY A 139 -1.02 -24.86 6.03
CA GLY A 139 -0.71 -23.55 6.59
C GLY A 139 0.12 -22.65 5.70
N GLU A 140 0.58 -23.15 4.54
CA GLU A 140 1.31 -22.36 3.56
C GLU A 140 0.37 -21.38 2.84
N GLN A 141 0.92 -20.24 2.45
CA GLN A 141 0.18 -19.17 1.76
C GLN A 141 0.71 -19.00 0.34
N ASP A 142 -0.18 -18.66 -0.62
CA ASP A 142 0.22 -18.37 -1.98
C ASP A 142 1.05 -17.10 -2.08
N PHE A 143 1.99 -17.08 -3.03
CA PHE A 143 2.70 -15.88 -3.44
C PHE A 143 1.97 -15.21 -4.59
N ARG A 144 2.09 -13.88 -4.64
CA ARG A 144 1.78 -13.06 -5.79
C ARG A 144 3.06 -12.85 -6.60
N TYR A 145 3.21 -13.66 -7.65
CA TYR A 145 4.43 -13.69 -8.49
C TYR A 145 4.51 -12.51 -9.47
N TRP A 146 3.98 -11.39 -9.07
CA TRP A 146 3.91 -10.19 -9.89
C TRP A 146 5.01 -9.20 -9.53
N LEU A 147 5.57 -8.57 -10.58
CA LEU A 147 6.47 -7.43 -10.44
C LEU A 147 5.71 -6.18 -10.82
N ARG A 148 5.53 -5.28 -9.87
CA ARG A 148 4.93 -3.96 -10.07
C ARG A 148 5.99 -2.88 -9.85
N ALA A 149 5.89 -1.79 -10.63
CA ALA A 149 6.88 -0.72 -10.61
C ALA A 149 6.86 0.06 -9.28
N ASP A 150 5.66 0.40 -8.77
CA ASP A 150 5.46 1.08 -7.51
C ASP A 150 6.12 0.34 -6.35
N VAL A 151 5.90 -0.96 -6.26
CA VAL A 151 6.47 -1.84 -5.24
C VAL A 151 8.00 -1.75 -5.17
N GLN A 152 8.69 -1.63 -6.32
CA GLN A 152 10.16 -1.53 -6.34
C GLN A 152 10.65 -0.25 -5.64
N GLY A 153 9.99 0.89 -5.90
CA GLY A 153 10.32 2.17 -5.27
C GLY A 153 9.96 2.22 -3.78
N GLU A 154 8.77 1.73 -3.43
CA GLU A 154 8.29 1.69 -2.05
C GLU A 154 9.21 0.85 -1.15
N VAL A 155 9.60 -0.35 -1.62
CA VAL A 155 10.55 -1.21 -0.89
C VAL A 155 11.95 -0.60 -0.84
N ALA A 156 12.39 0.07 -1.92
CA ALA A 156 13.65 0.79 -1.90
C ALA A 156 13.68 1.87 -0.82
N PHE A 157 12.59 2.61 -0.63
CA PHE A 157 12.45 3.59 0.45
C PHE A 157 12.56 2.95 1.84
N ALA A 158 11.78 1.90 2.10
CA ALA A 158 11.80 1.20 3.39
C ALA A 158 13.19 0.66 3.74
N LEU A 159 13.87 0.05 2.74
CA LEU A 159 15.22 -0.50 2.91
C LEU A 159 16.26 0.60 3.14
N ALA A 160 16.18 1.72 2.41
CA ALA A 160 17.10 2.84 2.59
C ALA A 160 16.93 3.49 3.97
N ALA A 161 15.67 3.78 4.34
CA ALA A 161 15.34 4.37 5.63
C ALA A 161 15.77 3.46 6.79
N GLY A 162 15.35 2.20 6.77
CA GLY A 162 15.70 1.24 7.79
C GLY A 162 17.18 0.86 7.80
N GLY A 163 17.83 0.78 6.64
CA GLY A 163 19.28 0.57 6.52
C GLY A 163 20.07 1.67 7.25
N LYS A 164 19.66 2.91 7.06
CA LYS A 164 20.25 4.06 7.76
C LYS A 164 20.00 4.01 9.27
N SER A 165 18.75 3.78 9.68
CA SER A 165 18.35 3.71 11.10
C SER A 165 19.04 2.58 11.86
N LEU A 166 19.24 1.42 11.23
CA LEU A 166 19.87 0.24 11.82
C LEU A 166 21.37 0.12 11.53
N ASN A 167 21.98 1.07 10.82
CA ASN A 167 23.38 1.02 10.35
C ASN A 167 23.69 -0.25 9.55
N ASN A 168 22.79 -0.67 8.66
CA ASN A 168 22.92 -1.87 7.84
C ASN A 168 23.10 -1.54 6.36
N SER A 169 24.34 -1.54 5.88
CA SER A 169 24.69 -1.23 4.50
C SER A 169 24.17 -2.23 3.47
N THR A 170 23.83 -3.46 3.87
CA THR A 170 23.22 -4.45 2.97
C THR A 170 21.85 -4.00 2.51
N TYR A 171 21.03 -3.41 3.41
CA TYR A 171 19.73 -2.87 3.04
C TYR A 171 19.84 -1.70 2.07
N GLU A 172 20.83 -0.81 2.27
CA GLU A 172 21.11 0.30 1.34
C GLU A 172 21.55 -0.22 -0.04
N GLU A 173 22.36 -1.27 -0.09
CA GLU A 173 22.78 -1.89 -1.36
C GLU A 173 21.58 -2.49 -2.11
N VAL A 174 20.72 -3.24 -1.42
CA VAL A 174 19.50 -3.81 -2.02
C VAL A 174 18.55 -2.71 -2.49
N SER A 175 18.42 -1.61 -1.74
CA SER A 175 17.66 -0.44 -2.16
C SER A 175 18.18 0.13 -3.49
N LYS A 176 19.49 0.36 -3.62
CA LYS A 176 20.13 0.81 -4.87
C LYS A 176 19.88 -0.16 -6.02
N ASN A 177 19.94 -1.46 -5.76
CA ASN A 177 19.67 -2.48 -6.77
C ASN A 177 18.22 -2.44 -7.28
N LEU A 178 17.24 -2.19 -6.40
CA LEU A 178 15.84 -2.02 -6.80
C LEU A 178 15.63 -0.76 -7.65
N MET A 179 16.24 0.36 -7.25
CA MET A 179 16.20 1.61 -8.04
C MET A 179 16.81 1.40 -9.43
N GLU A 180 17.97 0.76 -9.53
CA GLU A 180 18.61 0.39 -10.79
C GLU A 180 17.75 -0.55 -11.62
N TYR A 181 17.10 -1.54 -10.96
CA TYR A 181 16.21 -2.49 -11.63
C TYR A 181 15.03 -1.78 -12.29
N VAL A 182 14.28 -0.97 -11.54
CA VAL A 182 13.07 -0.32 -12.06
C VAL A 182 13.39 0.69 -13.15
N LEU A 183 14.50 1.43 -13.04
CA LEU A 183 14.82 2.53 -13.96
C LEU A 183 15.62 2.11 -15.20
N LYS A 184 16.40 1.02 -15.14
CA LYS A 184 17.35 0.65 -16.21
C LYS A 184 17.24 -0.78 -16.72
N LYS A 185 16.76 -1.73 -15.90
CA LYS A 185 16.82 -3.16 -16.26
C LYS A 185 15.47 -3.79 -16.54
N SER A 186 14.39 -3.17 -16.07
CA SER A 186 13.03 -3.68 -16.20
C SER A 186 12.35 -3.25 -17.49
N ALA A 187 11.23 -3.93 -17.82
CA ALA A 187 10.33 -3.50 -18.87
C ALA A 187 9.53 -2.23 -18.50
N PHE A 188 9.52 -1.81 -17.23
CA PHE A 188 8.72 -0.66 -16.77
C PHE A 188 9.12 0.65 -17.44
N ARG A 189 10.44 0.87 -17.63
CA ARG A 189 11.00 2.05 -18.26
C ARG A 189 11.91 1.64 -19.44
N ALA A 190 11.27 1.24 -20.55
CA ALA A 190 11.96 0.77 -21.76
C ALA A 190 11.24 1.24 -23.03
N GLY A 191 11.88 1.07 -24.20
CA GLY A 191 11.29 1.39 -25.51
C GLY A 191 10.90 2.86 -25.64
N LYS A 192 9.64 3.16 -25.98
CA LYS A 192 9.15 4.53 -26.16
C LYS A 192 9.17 5.38 -24.88
N ARG A 193 9.21 4.76 -23.69
CA ARG A 193 9.25 5.47 -22.41
C ARG A 193 10.63 6.07 -22.07
N ILE A 194 11.68 5.69 -22.82
CA ILE A 194 13.03 6.28 -22.72
C ILE A 194 13.44 7.08 -23.96
N ASP A 195 12.56 7.22 -24.96
CA ASP A 195 12.76 7.99 -26.17
C ASP A 195 12.28 9.44 -25.96
N PRO A 196 13.18 10.45 -25.92
CA PRO A 196 12.79 11.84 -25.65
C PRO A 196 11.77 12.42 -26.61
N SER A 197 11.71 11.91 -27.85
CA SER A 197 10.74 12.33 -28.86
C SER A 197 9.33 11.76 -28.66
N SER A 198 9.19 10.79 -27.78
CA SER A 198 7.93 10.07 -27.57
C SER A 198 6.99 10.82 -26.63
N PRO A 199 5.67 10.81 -26.91
CA PRO A 199 4.69 11.37 -25.99
C PRO A 199 4.57 10.63 -24.65
N VAL A 200 5.13 9.40 -24.54
CA VAL A 200 5.18 8.61 -23.29
C VAL A 200 6.53 8.70 -22.57
N TYR A 201 7.46 9.53 -23.07
CA TYR A 201 8.78 9.69 -22.44
C TYR A 201 8.66 10.09 -20.97
N GLY A 202 9.39 9.39 -20.11
CA GLY A 202 9.42 9.58 -18.67
C GLY A 202 8.37 8.78 -17.88
N LEU A 203 7.31 8.25 -18.53
CA LEU A 203 6.36 7.36 -17.85
C LEU A 203 7.00 6.04 -17.46
N ILE A 204 6.49 5.45 -16.37
CA ILE A 204 6.88 4.13 -15.90
C ILE A 204 5.65 3.23 -15.92
N GLY A 205 5.77 2.07 -16.58
CA GLY A 205 4.68 1.12 -16.75
C GLY A 205 4.28 0.45 -15.45
N TRP A 206 3.04 0.04 -15.36
CA TRP A 206 2.41 -0.51 -14.16
C TRP A 206 3.09 -1.79 -13.66
N SER A 207 3.24 -2.79 -14.54
CA SER A 207 3.81 -4.09 -14.18
C SER A 207 4.64 -4.66 -15.33
N ASP A 208 5.42 -5.69 -15.06
CA ASP A 208 6.25 -6.36 -16.07
C ASP A 208 5.42 -7.10 -17.14
N THR A 209 4.18 -7.50 -16.83
CA THR A 209 3.23 -8.07 -17.79
C THR A 209 2.41 -7.01 -18.53
N HIS A 210 2.25 -5.83 -17.96
CA HIS A 210 1.48 -4.71 -18.53
C HIS A 210 2.30 -3.40 -18.51
N PRO A 211 3.50 -3.38 -19.12
CA PRO A 211 4.37 -2.21 -19.05
C PRO A 211 3.87 -1.02 -19.88
N TYR A 212 2.83 -1.22 -20.67
CA TYR A 212 2.15 -0.22 -21.49
C TYR A 212 0.92 0.41 -20.80
N VAL A 213 0.61 0.03 -19.56
CA VAL A 213 -0.45 0.62 -18.74
C VAL A 213 0.17 1.59 -17.74
N PHE A 214 -0.44 2.76 -17.58
CA PHE A 214 0.04 3.81 -16.69
C PHE A 214 -1.08 4.25 -15.75
N TYR A 215 -0.77 4.26 -14.45
CA TYR A 215 -1.57 4.88 -13.42
C TYR A 215 -0.80 6.06 -12.81
N ALA A 216 -1.49 7.18 -12.57
CA ALA A 216 -0.88 8.31 -11.89
C ALA A 216 -0.46 7.95 -10.46
N ASP A 217 -1.28 7.16 -9.77
CA ASP A 217 -1.01 6.68 -8.42
C ASP A 217 0.25 5.81 -8.34
N ASP A 218 0.36 4.79 -9.20
CA ASP A 218 1.53 3.90 -9.20
C ASP A 218 2.83 4.67 -9.52
N ASN A 219 2.78 5.61 -10.47
CA ASN A 219 3.92 6.48 -10.77
C ASN A 219 4.27 7.37 -9.57
N ALA A 220 3.27 7.94 -8.87
CA ALA A 220 3.50 8.79 -7.71
C ALA A 220 4.16 8.03 -6.56
N ARG A 221 3.65 6.84 -6.23
CA ARG A 221 4.20 6.02 -5.15
C ARG A 221 5.61 5.53 -5.46
N LEU A 222 5.86 5.12 -6.70
CA LEU A 222 7.22 4.82 -7.16
C LEU A 222 8.15 6.02 -6.95
N VAL A 223 7.76 7.20 -7.44
CA VAL A 223 8.59 8.40 -7.37
C VAL A 223 8.85 8.84 -5.93
N LEU A 224 7.83 8.84 -5.08
CA LEU A 224 8.02 9.11 -3.65
C LEU A 224 8.99 8.11 -3.02
N GLY A 225 8.86 6.83 -3.37
CA GLY A 225 9.81 5.80 -2.94
C GLY A 225 11.26 6.10 -3.38
N LEU A 226 11.46 6.48 -4.64
CA LEU A 226 12.78 6.85 -5.17
C LEU A 226 13.34 8.11 -4.49
N ILE A 227 12.52 9.13 -4.26
CA ILE A 227 12.90 10.36 -3.54
C ILE A 227 13.34 10.03 -2.12
N GLY A 228 12.53 9.26 -1.38
CA GLY A 228 12.84 8.87 -0.01
C GLY A 228 14.12 8.05 0.08
N ALA A 229 14.28 7.03 -0.77
CA ALA A 229 15.49 6.22 -0.83
C ALA A 229 16.73 7.07 -1.12
N SER A 230 16.64 7.98 -2.10
CA SER A 230 17.72 8.91 -2.45
C SER A 230 18.10 9.80 -1.27
N ALA A 231 17.13 10.36 -0.57
CA ALA A 231 17.37 11.26 0.57
C ALA A 231 18.00 10.56 1.78
N PHE A 232 17.61 9.31 2.07
CA PHE A 232 18.21 8.55 3.18
C PHE A 232 19.65 8.10 2.89
N MET A 233 19.98 7.85 1.62
CA MET A 233 21.30 7.37 1.19
C MET A 233 22.23 8.48 0.68
N ASP A 234 21.80 9.75 0.67
CA ASP A 234 22.51 10.86 0.02
C ASP A 234 22.90 10.51 -1.44
N TYR A 235 21.94 9.98 -2.22
CA TYR A 235 22.15 9.37 -3.51
C TYR A 235 21.34 10.06 -4.62
N ASP A 236 21.98 10.91 -5.41
CA ASP A 236 21.36 11.85 -6.37
C ASP A 236 21.31 11.33 -7.82
N ARG A 237 21.81 10.12 -8.07
CA ARG A 237 21.95 9.53 -9.43
C ARG A 237 20.66 9.56 -10.24
N TRP A 238 19.50 9.48 -9.61
CA TRP A 238 18.20 9.32 -10.27
C TRP A 238 17.35 10.59 -10.30
N ASN A 239 17.91 11.73 -9.89
CA ASN A 239 17.15 12.99 -9.81
C ASN A 239 16.55 13.40 -11.16
N LYS A 240 17.26 13.17 -12.27
CA LYS A 240 16.75 13.45 -13.62
C LYS A 240 15.55 12.57 -13.96
N GLU A 241 15.64 11.25 -13.74
CA GLU A 241 14.58 10.29 -14.02
C GLU A 241 13.34 10.53 -13.15
N ILE A 242 13.53 10.98 -11.92
CA ILE A 242 12.43 11.42 -11.02
C ILE A 242 11.69 12.61 -11.64
N ILE A 243 12.40 13.66 -12.07
CA ILE A 243 11.80 14.82 -12.72
C ILE A 243 11.09 14.42 -14.01
N GLU A 244 11.72 13.58 -14.85
CA GLU A 244 11.12 13.08 -16.09
C GLU A 244 9.79 12.40 -15.84
N ASN A 245 9.69 11.57 -14.79
CA ASN A 245 8.44 10.90 -14.46
C ASN A 245 7.36 11.87 -13.96
N ILE A 246 7.69 12.78 -13.05
CA ILE A 246 6.75 13.79 -12.56
C ILE A 246 6.22 14.64 -13.71
N LEU A 247 7.12 15.14 -14.59
CA LEU A 247 6.73 15.97 -15.73
C LEU A 247 6.01 15.18 -16.82
N ALA A 248 6.26 13.88 -16.98
CA ALA A 248 5.49 13.02 -17.88
C ALA A 248 4.01 12.90 -17.44
N ASN A 249 3.77 12.71 -16.15
CA ASN A 249 2.43 12.71 -15.58
C ASN A 249 1.79 14.12 -15.66
N PHE A 250 2.55 15.17 -15.38
CA PHE A 250 2.11 16.56 -15.50
C PHE A 250 1.62 16.91 -16.90
N ARG A 251 2.35 16.55 -17.97
CA ARG A 251 1.95 16.86 -19.36
C ARG A 251 0.76 16.04 -19.86
N LEU A 252 0.48 14.88 -19.26
CA LEU A 252 -0.69 14.05 -19.55
C LEU A 252 -1.89 14.39 -18.66
N SER A 253 -1.69 15.17 -17.61
CA SER A 253 -2.78 15.76 -16.83
C SER A 253 -3.39 16.92 -17.59
N ASN A 254 -4.72 17.04 -17.56
CA ASN A 254 -5.46 18.08 -18.24
C ASN A 254 -5.30 19.48 -17.59
N VAL A 255 -6.00 20.47 -18.11
CA VAL A 255 -6.02 21.84 -17.57
C VAL A 255 -6.58 21.95 -16.14
N ASN A 256 -7.24 20.91 -15.65
CA ASN A 256 -7.78 20.80 -14.29
C ASN A 256 -6.87 19.96 -13.37
N GLY A 257 -5.78 19.38 -13.90
CA GLY A 257 -4.81 18.61 -13.15
C GLY A 257 -5.14 17.12 -12.97
N PHE A 258 -6.14 16.59 -13.68
CA PHE A 258 -6.52 15.16 -13.63
C PHE A 258 -5.85 14.37 -14.74
N PHE A 259 -5.30 13.21 -14.40
CA PHE A 259 -4.49 12.40 -15.32
C PHE A 259 -5.37 11.65 -16.33
N GLY A 260 -5.01 11.80 -17.57
CA GLY A 260 -5.52 11.01 -18.69
C GLY A 260 -7.03 10.88 -18.74
N ASN A 261 -7.53 9.67 -18.55
CA ASN A 261 -8.97 9.34 -18.55
C ASN A 261 -9.53 9.10 -17.13
N GLY A 262 -8.93 9.71 -16.11
CA GLY A 262 -9.30 9.52 -14.71
C GLY A 262 -8.37 8.55 -13.98
N GLY A 263 -7.09 8.92 -13.91
CA GLY A 263 -6.05 8.19 -13.19
C GLY A 263 -5.33 7.11 -14.01
N ARG A 264 -5.87 6.66 -15.17
CA ARG A 264 -5.29 5.59 -16.00
C ARG A 264 -5.20 5.97 -17.48
N LEU A 265 -4.11 5.54 -18.13
CA LEU A 265 -3.90 5.59 -19.58
C LEU A 265 -3.15 4.34 -20.09
N GLU A 266 -3.19 4.15 -21.42
CA GLU A 266 -2.45 3.11 -22.11
C GLU A 266 -1.56 3.70 -23.21
N GLU A 267 -0.33 3.15 -23.37
CA GLU A 267 0.68 3.61 -24.32
C GLU A 267 0.16 3.75 -25.75
N PRO A 268 -0.56 2.76 -26.33
CA PRO A 268 -1.04 2.89 -27.71
C PRO A 268 -1.95 4.11 -27.93
N GLN A 269 -2.80 4.43 -26.97
CA GLN A 269 -3.69 5.58 -27.06
C GLN A 269 -2.93 6.92 -26.99
N ILE A 270 -1.86 6.96 -26.17
CA ILE A 270 -1.01 8.17 -26.06
C ILE A 270 -0.16 8.35 -27.32
N LEU A 271 0.36 7.27 -27.89
CA LEU A 271 1.13 7.31 -29.14
C LEU A 271 0.27 7.76 -30.32
N GLU A 272 -1.00 7.34 -30.37
CA GLU A 272 -1.94 7.75 -31.42
C GLU A 272 -2.35 9.22 -31.32
N LYS A 273 -2.70 9.68 -30.11
CA LYS A 273 -3.32 11.01 -29.90
C LYS A 273 -2.33 12.11 -29.57
N GLY A 274 -1.15 11.74 -29.09
CA GLY A 274 -0.18 12.68 -28.52
C GLY A 274 -0.58 13.19 -27.13
N TRP A 275 0.38 13.63 -26.33
CA TRP A 275 0.14 14.13 -24.97
C TRP A 275 -0.69 15.41 -24.95
N GLN A 276 -0.61 16.28 -25.97
CA GLN A 276 -1.37 17.54 -26.08
C GLN A 276 -2.89 17.31 -26.10
N TYR A 277 -3.35 16.16 -26.62
CA TYR A 277 -4.76 15.80 -26.58
C TYR A 277 -5.27 15.70 -25.13
N TYR A 278 -4.52 15.03 -24.28
CA TYR A 278 -4.90 14.86 -22.87
C TYR A 278 -4.76 16.17 -22.08
N ALA A 279 -3.70 16.91 -22.32
CA ALA A 279 -3.43 18.19 -21.65
C ALA A 279 -4.54 19.24 -21.84
N LYS A 280 -5.27 19.20 -22.95
CA LYS A 280 -6.28 20.20 -23.33
C LYS A 280 -7.73 19.86 -22.91
N ARG A 281 -7.98 18.74 -22.25
CA ARG A 281 -9.33 18.24 -21.92
C ARG A 281 -9.92 18.95 -20.69
N PRO A 282 -10.77 20.00 -20.85
CA PRO A 282 -11.33 20.74 -19.70
C PRO A 282 -12.49 20.01 -19.03
N GLU A 283 -13.13 19.04 -19.71
CA GLU A 283 -14.31 18.30 -19.22
C GLU A 283 -13.98 17.26 -18.17
N LEU A 284 -12.74 16.78 -18.10
CA LEU A 284 -12.35 15.76 -17.14
C LEU A 284 -12.16 16.38 -15.76
N VAL A 285 -13.01 15.97 -14.82
CA VAL A 285 -12.86 16.14 -13.37
C VAL A 285 -13.07 14.77 -12.75
N ASN A 286 -12.07 14.27 -12.02
CA ASN A 286 -12.08 12.96 -11.41
C ASN A 286 -11.77 13.05 -9.90
N PRO A 287 -12.78 13.34 -9.06
CA PRO A 287 -12.58 13.47 -7.61
C PRO A 287 -12.40 12.09 -6.96
N HIS A 288 -11.28 11.46 -7.28
CA HIS A 288 -10.90 10.13 -6.83
C HIS A 288 -9.47 10.16 -6.25
N PRO A 289 -9.33 10.54 -4.97
CA PRO A 289 -8.02 10.74 -4.35
C PRO A 289 -7.06 9.55 -4.52
N HIS A 290 -7.55 8.33 -4.41
CA HIS A 290 -6.73 7.12 -4.61
C HIS A 290 -5.92 7.16 -5.92
N PHE A 291 -6.55 7.51 -7.05
CA PHE A 291 -5.88 7.47 -8.35
C PHE A 291 -5.13 8.74 -8.73
N GLU A 292 -5.41 9.87 -8.08
CA GLU A 292 -4.95 11.18 -8.55
C GLU A 292 -4.06 11.93 -7.54
N SER A 293 -4.38 11.86 -6.24
CA SER A 293 -3.93 12.84 -5.25
C SER A 293 -2.43 12.81 -4.95
N TRP A 294 -1.81 11.64 -4.94
CA TRP A 294 -0.39 11.54 -4.61
C TRP A 294 0.52 12.07 -5.72
N MET A 295 0.06 12.09 -6.96
CA MET A 295 0.80 12.77 -8.02
C MET A 295 0.74 14.29 -7.85
N TRP A 296 -0.34 14.86 -7.31
CA TRP A 296 -0.37 16.27 -6.95
C TRP A 296 0.60 16.60 -5.81
N ALA A 297 0.76 15.71 -4.85
CA ALA A 297 1.81 15.83 -3.84
C ALA A 297 3.21 15.86 -4.47
N CYS A 298 3.49 15.01 -5.47
CA CYS A 298 4.75 15.05 -6.22
C CYS A 298 4.94 16.39 -6.96
N TYR A 299 3.87 16.99 -7.51
CA TYR A 299 3.95 18.31 -8.13
C TYR A 299 4.30 19.41 -7.11
N LEU A 300 3.67 19.41 -5.94
CA LEU A 300 3.95 20.36 -4.85
C LEU A 300 5.39 20.22 -4.34
N TRP A 301 5.86 18.98 -4.16
CA TRP A 301 7.23 18.70 -3.76
C TRP A 301 8.25 19.21 -4.80
N LEU A 302 8.03 18.92 -6.09
CA LEU A 302 8.93 19.36 -7.15
C LEU A 302 8.88 20.88 -7.34
N TYR A 303 7.70 21.52 -7.12
CA TYR A 303 7.58 22.97 -7.08
C TYR A 303 8.47 23.58 -5.99
N ASP A 304 8.44 23.06 -4.78
CA ASP A 304 9.29 23.52 -3.67
C ASP A 304 10.79 23.46 -4.02
N LYS A 305 11.21 22.40 -4.71
CA LYS A 305 12.62 22.19 -5.09
C LYS A 305 13.08 23.03 -6.27
N THR A 306 12.17 23.47 -7.14
CA THR A 306 12.54 24.08 -8.44
C THR A 306 11.99 25.49 -8.65
N GLY A 307 10.88 25.83 -7.99
CA GLY A 307 10.12 27.08 -8.21
C GLY A 307 9.32 27.07 -9.53
N TYR A 308 9.12 25.90 -10.17
CA TYR A 308 8.37 25.84 -11.43
C TYR A 308 6.86 25.99 -11.17
N GLN A 309 6.39 27.24 -11.30
CA GLN A 309 5.04 27.70 -10.94
C GLN A 309 3.89 26.87 -11.53
N PRO A 310 3.95 26.36 -12.79
CA PRO A 310 2.85 25.56 -13.34
C PRO A 310 2.52 24.29 -12.54
N LEU A 311 3.48 23.73 -11.79
CA LEU A 311 3.24 22.55 -10.91
C LEU A 311 2.30 22.92 -9.76
N LEU A 312 2.55 24.05 -9.07
CA LEU A 312 1.69 24.54 -7.99
C LEU A 312 0.28 24.86 -8.50
N GLU A 313 0.17 25.63 -9.59
CA GLU A 313 -1.12 26.05 -10.16
C GLU A 313 -2.00 24.84 -10.53
N LYS A 314 -1.38 23.81 -11.15
CA LYS A 314 -2.10 22.60 -11.55
C LYS A 314 -2.52 21.77 -10.35
N ALA A 315 -1.63 21.58 -9.36
CA ALA A 315 -1.93 20.83 -8.14
C ALA A 315 -3.04 21.51 -7.32
N GLU A 316 -2.91 22.80 -7.06
CA GLU A 316 -3.92 23.57 -6.30
C GLU A 316 -5.29 23.50 -6.97
N LYS A 317 -5.35 23.68 -8.30
CA LYS A 317 -6.61 23.60 -9.05
C LYS A 317 -7.28 22.22 -8.93
N ALA A 318 -6.50 21.14 -9.07
CA ALA A 318 -7.02 19.79 -8.95
C ALA A 318 -7.51 19.48 -7.52
N ILE A 319 -6.75 19.90 -6.52
CA ILE A 319 -7.11 19.79 -5.11
C ILE A 319 -8.41 20.53 -4.84
N ARG A 320 -8.53 21.80 -5.27
CA ARG A 320 -9.75 22.61 -5.13
C ARG A 320 -10.97 21.93 -5.71
N LEU A 321 -10.90 21.51 -6.98
CA LEU A 321 -12.00 20.82 -7.64
C LEU A 321 -12.37 19.50 -6.95
N THR A 322 -11.41 18.82 -6.35
CA THR A 322 -11.66 17.60 -5.58
C THR A 322 -12.35 17.93 -4.26
N MET A 323 -11.92 18.97 -3.54
CA MET A 323 -12.54 19.42 -2.29
C MET A 323 -13.95 19.97 -2.49
N GLU A 324 -14.24 20.65 -3.60
CA GLU A 324 -15.59 21.09 -3.96
C GLU A 324 -16.58 19.91 -4.14
N ASN A 325 -16.08 18.71 -4.38
CA ASN A 325 -16.87 17.47 -4.46
C ASN A 325 -16.90 16.67 -3.16
N TYR A 326 -16.21 17.09 -2.11
CA TYR A 326 -16.14 16.38 -0.83
C TYR A 326 -17.39 16.61 0.02
N PRO A 327 -17.90 15.57 0.73
CA PRO A 327 -17.54 14.15 0.63
C PRO A 327 -18.37 13.36 -0.40
N GLU A 328 -19.56 13.82 -0.76
CA GLU A 328 -20.59 13.02 -1.46
C GLU A 328 -20.23 12.68 -2.92
N GLY A 329 -19.48 13.57 -3.58
CA GLY A 329 -19.04 13.37 -4.96
C GLY A 329 -17.72 12.61 -5.09
N TRP A 330 -17.04 12.33 -3.98
CA TRP A 330 -15.80 11.57 -4.04
C TRP A 330 -16.07 10.13 -4.50
N LYS A 331 -15.34 9.71 -5.50
CA LYS A 331 -15.27 8.30 -5.88
C LYS A 331 -14.40 7.55 -4.87
N TRP A 332 -14.71 6.28 -4.68
CA TRP A 332 -13.93 5.43 -3.78
C TRP A 332 -13.88 3.99 -4.29
N THR A 333 -12.86 3.24 -3.85
CA THR A 333 -12.67 1.82 -4.21
C THR A 333 -12.98 0.90 -3.04
N ASN A 334 -12.10 0.76 -2.07
CA ASN A 334 -12.25 -0.18 -0.95
C ASN A 334 -12.95 0.43 0.27
N GLY A 335 -13.06 1.75 0.33
CA GLY A 335 -13.71 2.51 1.38
C GLY A 335 -13.43 4.00 1.23
N ILE A 336 -14.25 4.85 1.83
CA ILE A 336 -14.04 6.31 1.80
C ILE A 336 -12.86 6.74 2.70
N GLN A 337 -12.50 5.91 3.69
CA GLN A 337 -11.34 6.19 4.55
C GLN A 337 -10.02 6.12 3.76
N GLN A 338 -9.91 5.21 2.81
CA GLN A 338 -8.80 5.16 1.87
C GLN A 338 -8.61 6.50 1.15
N GLU A 339 -9.70 7.07 0.65
CA GLU A 339 -9.66 8.33 -0.10
C GLU A 339 -9.23 9.50 0.79
N ARG A 340 -9.73 9.53 2.04
CA ARG A 340 -9.31 10.53 3.04
C ARG A 340 -7.82 10.39 3.36
N ALA A 341 -7.35 9.18 3.64
CA ALA A 341 -5.94 8.90 3.93
C ALA A 341 -5.01 9.37 2.80
N ARG A 342 -5.43 9.16 1.54
CA ARG A 342 -4.69 9.59 0.35
C ARG A 342 -4.71 11.11 0.15
N MET A 343 -5.84 11.75 0.40
CA MET A 343 -5.99 13.20 0.18
C MET A 343 -5.22 14.04 1.20
N ILE A 344 -4.98 13.53 2.40
CA ILE A 344 -4.25 14.26 3.46
C ILE A 344 -2.85 14.66 2.99
N LEU A 345 -2.13 13.81 2.24
CA LEU A 345 -0.76 14.12 1.82
C LEU A 345 -0.67 15.38 0.95
N PRO A 346 -1.37 15.49 -0.20
CA PRO A 346 -1.29 16.70 -1.00
C PRO A 346 -1.85 17.94 -0.28
N LEU A 347 -2.84 17.78 0.61
CA LEU A 347 -3.33 18.90 1.43
C LEU A 347 -2.28 19.37 2.43
N ALA A 348 -1.58 18.46 3.11
CA ALA A 348 -0.49 18.81 4.02
C ALA A 348 0.65 19.54 3.29
N TRP A 349 1.03 19.05 2.10
CA TRP A 349 2.10 19.66 1.32
C TRP A 349 1.66 20.95 0.60
N LEU A 350 0.36 21.11 0.32
CA LEU A 350 -0.18 22.40 -0.13
C LEU A 350 -0.08 23.47 0.98
N VAL A 351 -0.39 23.11 2.23
CA VAL A 351 -0.15 23.99 3.39
C VAL A 351 1.34 24.31 3.53
N GLN A 352 2.23 23.35 3.29
CA GLN A 352 3.68 23.52 3.39
C GLN A 352 4.22 24.57 2.39
N VAL A 353 3.70 24.58 1.15
CA VAL A 353 4.16 25.52 0.10
C VAL A 353 3.35 26.82 0.04
N GLN A 354 2.10 26.79 0.48
CA GLN A 354 1.19 27.94 0.43
C GLN A 354 0.20 27.87 1.60
N ASP A 355 0.62 28.36 2.75
CA ASP A 355 -0.17 28.37 3.98
C ASP A 355 -1.27 29.42 3.94
N THR A 356 -2.49 29.01 3.67
CA THR A 356 -3.68 29.86 3.69
C THR A 356 -4.75 29.31 4.62
N PRO A 357 -5.68 30.16 5.15
CA PRO A 357 -6.80 29.67 5.94
C PRO A 357 -7.64 28.61 5.21
N GLU A 358 -7.87 28.78 3.91
CA GLU A 358 -8.64 27.83 3.08
C GLU A 358 -7.94 26.48 2.98
N HIS A 359 -6.63 26.44 2.73
CA HIS A 359 -5.87 25.18 2.63
C HIS A 359 -5.83 24.44 3.98
N ARG A 360 -5.69 25.18 5.08
CA ARG A 360 -5.78 24.62 6.43
C ARG A 360 -7.18 24.05 6.73
N GLU A 361 -8.23 24.73 6.31
CA GLU A 361 -9.61 24.28 6.46
C GLU A 361 -9.86 22.97 5.68
N TRP A 362 -9.41 22.87 4.43
CA TRP A 362 -9.52 21.64 3.66
C TRP A 362 -8.79 20.46 4.33
N LEU A 363 -7.57 20.69 4.79
CA LEU A 363 -6.80 19.68 5.52
C LEU A 363 -7.53 19.25 6.77
N ASP A 364 -8.01 20.19 7.58
CA ASP A 364 -8.71 19.90 8.83
C ASP A 364 -10.02 19.12 8.60
N GLN A 365 -10.80 19.48 7.58
CA GLN A 365 -12.03 18.77 7.20
C GLN A 365 -11.76 17.29 6.92
N VAL A 366 -10.71 16.99 6.15
CA VAL A 366 -10.41 15.60 5.75
C VAL A 366 -9.80 14.83 6.92
N VAL A 367 -8.86 15.43 7.67
CA VAL A 367 -8.21 14.79 8.82
C VAL A 367 -9.22 14.55 9.93
N SER A 368 -10.01 15.55 10.31
CA SER A 368 -11.01 15.40 11.38
C SER A 368 -11.98 14.26 11.07
N ARG A 369 -12.45 14.18 9.81
CA ARG A 369 -13.37 13.12 9.40
C ARG A 369 -12.72 11.73 9.37
N LEU A 370 -11.43 11.63 9.02
CA LEU A 370 -10.68 10.39 9.17
C LEU A 370 -10.59 9.98 10.66
N LEU A 371 -10.25 10.93 11.53
CA LEU A 371 -9.99 10.69 12.95
C LEU A 371 -11.26 10.42 13.78
N GLU A 372 -12.45 10.81 13.33
CA GLU A 372 -13.72 10.35 13.93
C GLU A 372 -13.82 8.81 13.96
N ASN A 373 -13.09 8.14 13.10
CA ASN A 373 -13.01 6.67 13.05
C ASN A 373 -11.77 6.09 13.73
N GLN A 374 -10.88 6.92 14.29
CA GLN A 374 -9.75 6.40 15.06
C GLN A 374 -10.22 5.92 16.43
N GLN A 375 -9.92 4.67 16.74
CA GLN A 375 -10.30 4.00 17.98
C GLN A 375 -9.31 4.31 19.10
N THR A 376 -9.69 4.01 20.34
CA THR A 376 -8.79 4.14 21.50
C THR A 376 -7.54 3.27 21.39
N SER A 377 -7.60 2.16 20.64
CA SER A 377 -6.47 1.30 20.31
C SER A 377 -5.51 1.90 19.26
N GLY A 378 -5.86 3.03 18.66
CA GLY A 378 -5.14 3.62 17.54
C GLY A 378 -5.60 3.17 16.15
N ALA A 379 -6.34 2.07 16.04
CA ALA A 379 -6.87 1.58 14.77
C ALA A 379 -7.78 2.60 14.10
N ILE A 380 -7.69 2.74 12.79
CA ILE A 380 -8.64 3.53 11.99
C ILE A 380 -9.67 2.55 11.42
N ARG A 381 -10.93 2.71 11.86
CA ARG A 381 -12.05 1.89 11.41
C ARG A 381 -12.40 2.23 9.96
N GLU A 382 -12.63 1.19 9.15
CA GLU A 382 -13.10 1.36 7.78
C GLU A 382 -14.53 1.92 7.70
N GLU A 383 -14.78 2.66 6.62
CA GLU A 383 -16.09 3.24 6.30
C GLU A 383 -16.34 3.14 4.79
N LEU A 384 -17.51 2.62 4.41
CA LEU A 384 -17.98 2.65 3.03
C LEU A 384 -18.56 4.03 2.73
N GLY A 385 -18.18 4.58 1.58
CA GLY A 385 -18.70 5.87 1.10
C GLY A 385 -20.09 5.76 0.45
N ASN A 386 -20.47 6.81 -0.26
CA ASN A 386 -21.70 6.85 -1.04
C ASN A 386 -21.68 5.72 -2.08
N SER A 387 -22.70 4.86 -2.05
CA SER A 387 -22.78 3.68 -2.95
C SER A 387 -22.89 4.03 -4.43
N SER A 388 -23.33 5.24 -4.76
CA SER A 388 -23.42 5.71 -6.14
C SER A 388 -22.07 6.09 -6.75
N THR A 389 -21.04 6.33 -5.94
CA THR A 389 -19.71 6.72 -6.36
C THR A 389 -18.64 5.65 -6.10
N GLY A 390 -19.04 4.50 -5.52
CA GLY A 390 -18.14 3.37 -5.30
C GLY A 390 -17.78 2.64 -6.60
N THR A 391 -16.51 2.35 -6.80
CA THR A 391 -16.02 1.59 -7.96
C THR A 391 -16.04 0.08 -7.71
N PHE A 392 -15.62 -0.35 -6.52
CA PHE A 392 -15.70 -1.74 -6.07
C PHE A 392 -16.79 -1.87 -5.01
N GLY A 393 -17.57 -2.92 -5.11
CA GLY A 393 -18.71 -3.16 -4.23
C GLY A 393 -18.65 -4.53 -3.59
N LYS A 394 -19.65 -4.82 -2.75
CA LYS A 394 -19.83 -6.14 -2.17
C LYS A 394 -20.03 -7.19 -3.25
N ALA A 395 -19.51 -8.41 -3.01
CA ALA A 395 -19.86 -9.56 -3.81
C ALA A 395 -21.39 -9.74 -3.84
N LYS A 396 -21.96 -9.77 -5.04
CA LYS A 396 -23.41 -9.85 -5.24
C LYS A 396 -23.90 -11.28 -5.38
N SER A 397 -22.98 -12.21 -5.59
CA SER A 397 -23.25 -13.64 -5.76
C SER A 397 -22.05 -14.48 -5.34
N ASN A 398 -22.26 -15.79 -5.15
CA ASN A 398 -21.15 -16.72 -4.90
C ASN A 398 -20.11 -16.78 -6.04
N LYS A 399 -20.48 -16.36 -7.24
CA LYS A 399 -19.56 -16.30 -8.38
C LYS A 399 -18.58 -15.13 -8.27
N ASP A 400 -18.97 -14.07 -7.61
CA ASP A 400 -18.15 -12.88 -7.44
C ASP A 400 -17.17 -13.05 -6.25
N TYR A 401 -17.42 -14.05 -5.41
CA TYR A 401 -16.65 -14.26 -4.20
C TYR A 401 -15.22 -14.73 -4.51
N GLY A 402 -14.25 -13.93 -4.11
CA GLY A 402 -12.83 -14.23 -4.34
C GLY A 402 -12.33 -13.98 -5.77
N VAL A 403 -13.15 -13.41 -6.66
CA VAL A 403 -12.79 -13.17 -8.07
C VAL A 403 -12.41 -11.72 -8.33
N THR A 404 -13.01 -10.78 -7.60
CA THR A 404 -12.80 -9.34 -7.75
C THR A 404 -12.32 -8.72 -6.45
N GLU A 405 -11.62 -7.60 -6.58
CA GLU A 405 -11.27 -6.76 -5.44
C GLU A 405 -12.54 -6.29 -4.69
N ALA A 406 -12.50 -6.30 -3.37
CA ALA A 406 -13.64 -5.98 -2.53
C ALA A 406 -13.23 -5.24 -1.25
N PRO A 407 -14.10 -4.37 -0.69
CA PRO A 407 -13.92 -3.79 0.62
C PRO A 407 -13.75 -4.86 1.70
N LEU A 408 -12.97 -4.56 2.74
CA LEU A 408 -12.81 -5.47 3.89
C LEU A 408 -14.08 -5.63 4.71
N ILE A 409 -14.95 -4.63 4.69
CA ILE A 409 -16.18 -4.58 5.49
C ILE A 409 -17.42 -4.76 4.62
N SER A 410 -18.43 -5.38 5.19
CA SER A 410 -19.76 -5.50 4.57
C SER A 410 -20.72 -4.39 4.99
N HIS A 411 -20.53 -3.84 6.19
CA HIS A 411 -21.38 -2.79 6.76
C HIS A 411 -20.52 -1.76 7.48
N ASN A 412 -20.96 -0.51 7.47
CA ASN A 412 -20.36 0.51 8.32
C ASN A 412 -20.59 0.14 9.79
N GLY A 413 -19.50 0.21 10.58
CA GLY A 413 -19.51 -0.23 11.98
C GLY A 413 -18.81 -1.57 12.22
N ASP A 414 -18.48 -2.35 11.18
CA ASP A 414 -17.60 -3.51 11.30
C ASP A 414 -16.26 -3.09 11.95
N PRO A 415 -15.76 -3.82 12.97
CA PRO A 415 -14.60 -3.39 13.77
C PRO A 415 -13.25 -3.68 13.08
N VAL A 416 -13.10 -3.30 11.83
CA VAL A 416 -11.98 -3.67 10.95
C VAL A 416 -11.17 -2.44 10.55
N ALA A 417 -9.84 -2.58 10.62
CA ALA A 417 -8.85 -1.67 10.04
C ALA A 417 -8.20 -2.31 8.81
N ASP A 418 -7.97 -1.51 7.77
CA ASP A 418 -7.31 -1.92 6.52
C ASP A 418 -5.87 -1.38 6.48
N MET A 419 -4.87 -2.28 6.54
CA MET A 419 -3.45 -1.92 6.45
C MET A 419 -3.00 -1.67 5.01
N LEU A 420 -3.75 -2.16 4.01
CA LEU A 420 -3.38 -2.03 2.60
C LEU A 420 -3.80 -0.68 2.02
N TYR A 421 -5.03 -0.25 2.29
CA TYR A 421 -5.59 0.91 1.61
C TYR A 421 -5.74 2.14 2.51
N THR A 422 -5.81 1.96 3.83
CA THR A 422 -6.10 3.07 4.75
C THR A 422 -4.97 3.34 5.74
N SER A 423 -4.67 2.39 6.64
CA SER A 423 -3.83 2.66 7.81
C SER A 423 -2.39 3.01 7.47
N ASN A 424 -1.78 2.34 6.49
CA ASN A 424 -0.42 2.62 6.00
C ASN A 424 -0.30 4.05 5.43
N PHE A 425 -1.25 4.45 4.57
CA PHE A 425 -1.26 5.78 3.95
C PHE A 425 -1.68 6.87 4.93
N ALA A 426 -2.62 6.58 5.82
CA ALA A 426 -2.96 7.49 6.91
C ALA A 426 -1.77 7.74 7.84
N PHE A 427 -0.99 6.71 8.15
CA PHE A 427 0.20 6.82 9.00
C PHE A 427 1.22 7.79 8.42
N PHE A 428 1.56 7.61 7.14
CA PHE A 428 2.45 8.51 6.42
C PHE A 428 1.88 9.93 6.30
N SER A 429 0.66 10.05 5.80
CA SER A 429 0.05 11.36 5.51
C SER A 429 -0.26 12.18 6.77
N LEU A 430 -0.66 11.53 7.88
CA LEU A 430 -0.85 12.21 9.17
C LEU A 430 0.46 12.71 9.76
N ASN A 431 1.57 11.97 9.63
CA ASN A 431 2.89 12.45 10.06
C ASN A 431 3.26 13.72 9.28
N GLU A 432 3.06 13.74 7.96
CA GLU A 432 3.28 14.94 7.14
C GLU A 432 2.37 16.11 7.56
N ALA A 433 1.08 15.84 7.81
CA ALA A 433 0.12 16.86 8.26
C ALA A 433 0.46 17.42 9.65
N ALA A 434 0.85 16.57 10.60
CA ALA A 434 1.27 16.99 11.93
C ALA A 434 2.48 17.93 11.87
N ARG A 435 3.48 17.59 11.06
CA ARG A 435 4.70 18.41 10.87
C ARG A 435 4.42 19.70 10.10
N ALA A 436 3.61 19.66 9.05
CA ALA A 436 3.25 20.84 8.27
C ALA A 436 2.48 21.90 9.08
N THR A 437 1.67 21.46 10.05
CA THR A 437 0.76 22.36 10.78
C THR A 437 1.18 22.66 12.22
N GLY A 438 1.99 21.77 12.83
CA GLY A 438 2.26 21.78 14.28
C GLY A 438 1.04 21.41 15.13
N ASN A 439 0.01 20.79 14.54
CA ASN A 439 -1.23 20.44 15.25
C ASN A 439 -1.00 19.24 16.17
N THR A 440 -1.19 19.43 17.47
CA THR A 440 -0.95 18.41 18.51
C THR A 440 -1.96 17.26 18.42
N GLN A 441 -3.19 17.49 17.96
CA GLN A 441 -4.17 16.40 17.77
C GLN A 441 -3.74 15.45 16.65
N TYR A 442 -3.14 15.99 15.58
CA TYR A 442 -2.61 15.17 14.50
C TYR A 442 -1.40 14.35 14.99
N GLN A 443 -0.54 14.96 15.80
CA GLN A 443 0.60 14.28 16.41
C GLN A 443 0.15 13.13 17.32
N GLU A 444 -0.82 13.39 18.22
CA GLU A 444 -1.41 12.33 19.07
C GLU A 444 -2.04 11.20 18.24
N ALA A 445 -2.66 11.52 17.12
CA ALA A 445 -3.25 10.54 16.22
C ALA A 445 -2.19 9.65 15.57
N VAL A 446 -1.04 10.23 15.17
CA VAL A 446 0.12 9.51 14.65
C VAL A 446 0.70 8.57 15.71
N GLU A 447 0.89 9.05 16.94
CA GLU A 447 1.41 8.25 18.05
C GLU A 447 0.52 7.05 18.35
N LYS A 448 -0.81 7.24 18.42
CA LYS A 448 -1.77 6.15 18.63
C LYS A 448 -1.74 5.13 17.47
N LEU A 449 -1.64 5.61 16.24
CA LEU A 449 -1.56 4.72 15.08
C LEU A 449 -0.25 3.95 15.02
N SER A 450 0.88 4.58 15.40
CA SER A 450 2.17 3.93 15.57
C SER A 450 2.10 2.80 16.60
N ASP A 451 1.56 3.08 17.80
CA ASP A 451 1.34 2.08 18.85
C ASP A 451 0.50 0.89 18.36
N PHE A 452 -0.58 1.18 17.63
CA PHE A 452 -1.43 0.14 17.04
C PHE A 452 -0.64 -0.73 16.06
N LEU A 453 0.08 -0.13 15.11
CA LEU A 453 0.84 -0.86 14.09
C LEU A 453 1.99 -1.69 14.68
N ILE A 454 2.68 -1.18 15.71
CA ILE A 454 3.68 -1.95 16.47
C ILE A 454 3.05 -3.19 17.09
N ARG A 455 1.88 -3.06 17.73
CA ARG A 455 1.21 -4.16 18.41
C ARG A 455 0.76 -5.26 17.47
N ILE A 456 0.18 -4.88 16.33
CA ILE A 456 -0.41 -5.83 15.40
C ILE A 456 0.57 -6.40 14.37
N GLN A 457 1.86 -6.05 14.43
CA GLN A 457 2.86 -6.73 13.61
C GLN A 457 2.83 -8.22 13.90
N VAL A 458 2.86 -9.04 12.86
CA VAL A 458 2.75 -10.51 12.99
C VAL A 458 3.94 -11.07 13.75
N LYS A 459 3.64 -11.89 14.75
CA LYS A 459 4.59 -12.77 15.42
C LYS A 459 4.25 -14.22 15.06
N SER A 460 5.23 -14.92 14.52
CA SER A 460 5.13 -16.35 14.21
C SER A 460 6.41 -17.09 14.54
N ASP A 461 6.32 -18.04 15.45
CA ASP A 461 7.45 -18.93 15.79
C ASP A 461 7.55 -20.13 14.81
N ARG A 462 6.46 -20.40 14.08
CA ARG A 462 6.37 -21.52 13.15
C ARG A 462 6.67 -21.13 11.70
N TYR A 463 6.20 -19.97 11.27
CA TYR A 463 6.31 -19.50 9.88
C TYR A 463 7.21 -18.27 9.81
N ALA A 464 8.52 -18.48 9.68
CA ALA A 464 9.50 -17.40 9.61
C ALA A 464 9.21 -16.40 8.47
N HIS A 465 8.60 -16.87 7.38
CA HIS A 465 8.21 -16.04 6.24
C HIS A 465 6.98 -15.15 6.51
N LEU A 466 6.37 -15.24 7.67
CA LEU A 466 5.27 -14.38 8.12
C LEU A 466 5.67 -13.50 9.30
N ASP A 467 6.69 -13.90 10.08
CA ASP A 467 7.14 -13.10 11.24
C ASP A 467 7.63 -11.73 10.79
N GLY A 468 7.14 -10.67 11.42
CA GLY A 468 7.46 -9.28 11.08
C GLY A 468 6.57 -8.63 10.01
N ALA A 469 5.63 -9.37 9.41
CA ALA A 469 4.67 -8.82 8.43
C ALA A 469 3.51 -8.05 9.07
N TRP A 470 2.73 -7.37 8.22
CA TRP A 470 1.35 -6.95 8.52
C TRP A 470 0.41 -7.58 7.51
N TYR A 471 -0.66 -8.20 7.98
CA TYR A 471 -1.79 -8.57 7.14
C TYR A 471 -2.62 -7.34 6.77
N ARG A 472 -3.33 -7.42 5.64
CA ARG A 472 -4.23 -6.35 5.21
C ARG A 472 -5.27 -6.03 6.26
N ALA A 473 -5.94 -7.05 6.83
CA ALA A 473 -7.09 -6.84 7.72
C ALA A 473 -6.76 -7.12 9.19
N PHE A 474 -7.33 -6.30 10.08
CA PHE A 474 -7.28 -6.54 11.51
C PHE A 474 -8.63 -6.16 12.17
N ASP A 475 -9.25 -7.13 12.85
CA ASP A 475 -10.41 -6.90 13.72
C ASP A 475 -9.91 -6.42 15.09
N TYR A 476 -10.02 -5.12 15.34
CA TYR A 476 -9.51 -4.51 16.58
C TYR A 476 -10.36 -4.83 17.81
N ASN A 477 -11.61 -5.35 17.67
CA ASN A 477 -12.42 -5.82 18.80
C ASN A 477 -12.01 -7.23 19.24
N ARG A 478 -11.76 -8.14 18.27
CA ARG A 478 -11.25 -9.49 18.55
C ARG A 478 -9.76 -9.51 18.84
N TRP A 479 -9.05 -8.48 18.40
CA TRP A 479 -7.60 -8.40 18.41
C TRP A 479 -6.96 -9.52 17.60
N ASP A 480 -7.44 -9.66 16.36
CA ASP A 480 -7.12 -10.79 15.49
C ASP A 480 -7.16 -10.40 14.01
N TYR A 481 -6.45 -11.16 13.13
CA TYR A 481 -6.34 -10.91 11.69
C TYR A 481 -7.55 -11.44 10.95
N TRP A 482 -8.61 -10.63 10.88
CA TRP A 482 -9.85 -11.05 10.25
C TRP A 482 -10.65 -9.89 9.64
N ALA A 483 -11.44 -10.24 8.60
CA ALA A 483 -12.43 -9.35 7.98
C ALA A 483 -13.51 -10.15 7.26
N SER A 484 -14.61 -9.50 6.89
CA SER A 484 -15.70 -10.09 6.09
C SER A 484 -15.45 -9.96 4.57
N ASN A 485 -14.22 -10.08 4.15
CA ASN A 485 -13.78 -9.82 2.78
C ASN A 485 -14.01 -11.00 1.85
N ALA A 486 -14.30 -10.70 0.59
CA ALA A 486 -14.52 -11.67 -0.49
C ALA A 486 -13.37 -11.70 -1.53
N ASP A 487 -12.32 -10.92 -1.32
CA ASP A 487 -11.19 -10.84 -2.24
C ASP A 487 -10.21 -11.98 -2.02
N HIS A 488 -9.81 -12.66 -3.10
CA HIS A 488 -8.87 -13.75 -3.07
C HIS A 488 -7.41 -13.29 -3.09
N GLY A 489 -7.07 -12.34 -3.96
CA GLY A 489 -5.70 -11.88 -4.20
C GLY A 489 -5.19 -10.94 -3.13
N TRP A 490 -5.95 -9.88 -2.87
CA TRP A 490 -5.65 -8.83 -1.90
C TRP A 490 -6.54 -8.89 -0.65
N GLY A 491 -7.08 -10.07 -0.32
CA GLY A 491 -7.98 -10.27 0.80
C GLY A 491 -7.34 -10.09 2.17
N ALA A 492 -8.08 -10.50 3.20
CA ALA A 492 -7.77 -10.21 4.61
C ALA A 492 -6.35 -10.61 5.05
N TRP A 493 -5.82 -11.71 4.52
CA TRP A 493 -4.51 -12.26 4.90
C TRP A 493 -3.39 -11.98 3.88
N SER A 494 -3.58 -11.06 2.94
CA SER A 494 -2.50 -10.62 2.08
C SER A 494 -1.46 -9.81 2.86
N THR A 495 -0.18 -9.97 2.49
CA THR A 495 0.94 -9.20 3.02
C THR A 495 1.70 -8.63 1.83
N LEU A 496 1.53 -7.35 1.53
CA LEU A 496 2.10 -6.76 0.32
C LEU A 496 3.38 -5.99 0.64
N THR A 497 4.45 -6.29 -0.06
CA THR A 497 5.80 -5.77 0.18
C THR A 497 5.88 -4.24 0.04
N GLY A 498 5.29 -3.69 -1.01
CA GLY A 498 5.22 -2.24 -1.21
C GLY A 498 4.12 -1.59 -0.37
N TRP A 499 2.91 -1.82 -0.76
CA TRP A 499 1.70 -1.13 -0.29
C TRP A 499 1.51 -1.13 1.23
N ILE A 500 1.72 -2.25 1.91
CA ILE A 500 1.54 -2.35 3.36
C ILE A 500 2.86 -2.07 4.08
N GLN A 501 3.81 -2.98 3.91
CA GLN A 501 5.02 -3.07 4.73
C GLN A 501 5.90 -1.83 4.60
N SER A 502 6.14 -1.40 3.36
CA SER A 502 7.11 -0.35 3.08
C SER A 502 6.71 1.01 3.65
N TRP A 503 5.44 1.40 3.51
CA TRP A 503 4.95 2.66 4.05
C TRP A 503 4.92 2.67 5.57
N ILE A 504 4.55 1.54 6.21
CA ILE A 504 4.57 1.41 7.67
C ILE A 504 6.02 1.53 8.19
N ILE A 505 6.96 0.77 7.62
CA ILE A 505 8.36 0.77 8.04
C ILE A 505 9.00 2.15 7.81
N GLY A 506 8.86 2.70 6.60
CA GLY A 506 9.45 4.00 6.25
C GLY A 506 8.93 5.13 7.13
N THR A 507 7.63 5.15 7.42
CA THR A 507 7.02 6.15 8.31
C THR A 507 7.50 5.98 9.76
N GLN A 508 7.59 4.75 10.25
CA GLN A 508 8.12 4.53 11.61
C GLN A 508 9.56 5.03 11.74
N VAL A 509 10.40 4.85 10.72
CA VAL A 509 11.76 5.43 10.73
C VAL A 509 11.71 6.96 10.81
N LEU A 510 10.82 7.61 10.05
CA LEU A 510 10.67 9.08 10.14
C LEU A 510 10.25 9.54 11.54
N ILE A 511 9.38 8.78 12.21
CA ILE A 511 8.93 9.07 13.59
C ILE A 511 10.07 8.87 14.58
N GLU A 512 10.83 7.78 14.50
CA GLU A 512 12.00 7.52 15.36
C GLU A 512 13.10 8.60 15.20
N ASP A 513 13.23 9.16 13.99
CA ASP A 513 14.15 10.25 13.66
C ASP A 513 13.56 11.64 13.99
N ASP A 514 12.35 11.71 14.56
CA ASP A 514 11.60 12.95 14.85
C ASP A 514 11.49 13.91 13.66
N THR A 515 11.16 13.37 12.46
CA THR A 515 11.14 14.11 11.20
C THR A 515 9.93 13.75 10.33
N SER A 516 9.75 14.50 9.24
CA SER A 516 8.82 14.19 8.15
C SER A 516 9.57 13.82 6.87
N PHE A 517 8.87 13.25 5.90
CA PHE A 517 9.41 13.02 4.57
C PHE A 517 9.77 14.34 3.88
N TRP A 518 8.93 15.36 4.04
CA TRP A 518 9.21 16.71 3.54
C TRP A 518 10.53 17.25 4.07
N ASP A 519 10.73 17.21 5.38
CA ASP A 519 11.95 17.70 6.03
C ASP A 519 13.18 16.87 5.65
N LYS A 520 13.06 15.56 5.62
CA LYS A 520 14.13 14.64 5.23
C LYS A 520 14.61 14.89 3.80
N THR A 521 13.71 15.30 2.92
CA THR A 521 14.01 15.53 1.50
C THR A 521 14.37 16.97 1.16
N LYS A 522 14.47 17.89 2.14
CA LYS A 522 14.81 19.31 1.90
C LYS A 522 16.10 19.50 1.11
N GLY A 523 17.10 18.68 1.36
CA GLY A 523 18.43 18.77 0.73
C GLY A 523 18.52 18.20 -0.69
N VAL A 524 17.46 17.58 -1.20
CA VAL A 524 17.50 16.94 -2.54
C VAL A 524 17.53 18.00 -3.63
N ALA A 525 18.59 17.98 -4.47
CA ALA A 525 18.85 18.98 -5.50
C ALA A 525 18.20 18.61 -6.84
N MET A 526 17.00 19.13 -7.11
CA MET A 526 16.28 18.91 -8.37
C MET A 526 16.51 20.01 -9.42
N LYS A 527 16.70 21.25 -8.98
CA LYS A 527 16.84 22.41 -9.87
C LYS A 527 17.89 22.27 -10.97
N PRO A 528 19.07 21.67 -10.74
CA PRO A 528 20.09 21.53 -11.79
C PRO A 528 19.65 20.74 -13.05
N HIS A 529 18.68 19.83 -12.89
CA HIS A 529 18.17 18.99 -13.98
C HIS A 529 16.87 19.53 -14.60
N MET A 530 16.20 20.46 -13.94
CA MET A 530 14.84 20.86 -14.32
C MET A 530 14.77 21.48 -15.70
N ASP A 531 15.65 22.44 -16.02
CA ASP A 531 15.64 23.15 -17.30
C ASP A 531 15.91 22.20 -18.47
N GLU A 532 16.84 21.27 -18.33
CA GLU A 532 17.12 20.24 -19.33
C GLU A 532 15.90 19.37 -19.61
N VAL A 533 15.21 18.92 -18.56
CA VAL A 533 14.03 18.05 -18.71
C VAL A 533 12.86 18.82 -19.31
N ILE A 534 12.62 20.08 -18.90
CA ILE A 534 11.59 20.95 -19.50
C ILE A 534 11.87 21.11 -21.00
N GLN A 535 13.09 21.48 -21.37
CA GLN A 535 13.49 21.63 -22.77
C GLN A 535 13.25 20.34 -23.57
N THR A 536 13.60 19.19 -22.98
CA THR A 536 13.45 17.89 -23.64
C THR A 536 11.97 17.52 -23.84
N MET A 537 11.10 17.78 -22.85
CA MET A 537 9.73 17.28 -22.84
C MET A 537 8.71 18.18 -23.50
N PHE A 538 8.94 19.51 -23.45
CA PHE A 538 7.95 20.48 -23.92
C PHE A 538 8.42 21.22 -25.17
N GLY A 539 9.71 21.16 -25.48
CA GLY A 539 10.30 21.95 -26.57
C GLY A 539 10.22 23.46 -26.30
N ASN A 540 10.65 24.28 -27.21
CA ASN A 540 10.41 25.72 -27.23
C ASN A 540 9.09 26.04 -27.90
#